data_4f05a9c315ec13f31764daae169ebb7e
#
_entry.id   4f05a9c315ec13f31764daae169ebb7e
#
_cell.length_a   1.000
_cell.length_b   1.000
_cell.length_c   1.000
_cell.angle_alpha   90.00
_cell.angle_beta   90.00
_cell.angle_gamma   90.00
#
_symmetry.space_group_name_H-M   'P 1'
#
loop_
_entity.id
_entity.type
_entity.pdbx_description
1 polymer ?
#
loop_
_entity_poly.entity_id
_entity_poly.type
_entity_poly.pdbx_seq_one_letter_code
_entity_poly.pdbx_strand_id
1 'polypeptide(L)'
;MDMLLDLTLRWAHFIAGIIWVGHNYSSVVQRPTWQPLRAEELSDDRSPRFQALLNREHGFFRWASVVTWSAGLLMLWRQGWLIDALALQGSLAPIGVGMYIGTLMMLNVWLVLWPHQKKVLGLAPASIDERLRCSRITHLSSRTNTMLSIPLLFFMATGSHGGLL
;
A
#
# COMPACT_ATOMS: atom_id res chain seq x y z
N MET A 1 5.82 30.68 5.75
CA MET A 1 6.42 29.37 6.08
C MET A 1 5.35 28.26 6.07
N ASP A 2 4.16 28.53 6.58
CA ASP A 2 3.08 27.54 6.63
C ASP A 2 2.56 27.07 5.29
N MET A 3 2.39 27.98 4.32
CA MET A 3 1.95 27.63 2.95
C MET A 3 2.93 26.68 2.25
N LEU A 4 4.24 26.89 2.40
CA LEU A 4 5.25 26.04 1.78
C LEU A 4 5.24 24.64 2.41
N LEU A 5 5.08 24.54 3.73
CA LEU A 5 4.97 23.27 4.43
C LEU A 5 3.70 22.50 4.00
N ASP A 6 2.56 23.18 3.92
CA ASP A 6 1.30 22.55 3.48
C ASP A 6 1.41 22.05 2.04
N LEU A 7 2.03 22.82 1.15
CA LEU A 7 2.30 22.39 -0.23
C LEU A 7 3.20 21.16 -0.24
N THR A 8 4.28 21.16 0.54
CA THR A 8 5.21 20.04 0.63
C THR A 8 4.52 18.76 1.13
N LEU A 9 3.68 18.87 2.16
CA LEU A 9 2.94 17.73 2.69
C LEU A 9 1.93 17.18 1.66
N ARG A 10 1.23 18.05 0.93
CA ARG A 10 0.32 17.64 -0.15
C ARG A 10 1.07 16.89 -1.25
N TRP A 11 2.21 17.40 -1.68
CA TRP A 11 3.04 16.75 -2.70
C TRP A 11 3.62 15.42 -2.19
N ALA A 12 4.11 15.38 -0.96
CA ALA A 12 4.62 14.14 -0.35
C ALA A 12 3.53 13.08 -0.28
N HIS A 13 2.31 13.46 0.17
CA HIS A 13 1.16 12.55 0.21
C HIS A 13 0.78 12.05 -1.19
N PHE A 14 0.71 12.93 -2.16
CA PHE A 14 0.27 12.62 -3.51
C PHE A 14 1.29 11.73 -4.24
N ILE A 15 2.58 12.12 -4.27
CA ILE A 15 3.62 11.36 -4.95
C ILE A 15 3.83 9.98 -4.30
N ALA A 16 3.91 9.93 -2.98
CA ALA A 16 4.03 8.67 -2.28
C ALA A 16 2.77 7.78 -2.48
N GLY A 17 1.59 8.39 -2.53
CA GLY A 17 0.33 7.69 -2.85
C GLY A 17 0.34 7.09 -4.25
N ILE A 18 0.82 7.81 -5.26
CA ILE A 18 0.99 7.28 -6.63
C ILE A 18 1.95 6.08 -6.63
N ILE A 19 3.09 6.19 -5.93
CA ILE A 19 4.06 5.10 -5.84
C ILE A 19 3.42 3.87 -5.18
N TRP A 20 2.75 4.05 -4.06
CA TRP A 20 2.15 2.96 -3.30
C TRP A 20 1.00 2.29 -4.04
N VAL A 21 0.00 3.06 -4.47
CA VAL A 21 -1.17 2.55 -5.19
C VAL A 21 -0.78 2.08 -6.58
N GLY A 22 0.07 2.82 -7.29
CA GLY A 22 0.57 2.47 -8.61
C GLY A 22 1.33 1.14 -8.63
N HIS A 23 2.11 0.82 -7.60
CA HIS A 23 2.74 -0.49 -7.45
C HIS A 23 1.71 -1.63 -7.41
N ASN A 24 0.61 -1.46 -6.67
CA ASN A 24 -0.47 -2.45 -6.62
C ASN A 24 -1.14 -2.64 -7.99
N TYR A 25 -1.47 -1.56 -8.70
CA TYR A 25 -2.07 -1.62 -10.04
C TYR A 25 -1.13 -2.21 -11.09
N SER A 26 0.14 -1.82 -11.08
CA SER A 26 1.15 -2.42 -11.95
C SER A 26 1.23 -3.94 -11.76
N SER A 27 1.19 -4.40 -10.52
CA SER A 27 1.18 -5.83 -10.19
C SER A 27 -0.07 -6.54 -10.74
N VAL A 28 -1.25 -5.91 -10.70
CA VAL A 28 -2.50 -6.47 -11.24
C VAL A 28 -2.47 -6.51 -12.77
N VAL A 29 -2.03 -5.43 -13.41
CA VAL A 29 -1.99 -5.36 -14.89
C VAL A 29 -0.99 -6.36 -15.47
N GLN A 30 0.20 -6.46 -14.87
CA GLN A 30 1.24 -7.37 -15.34
C GLN A 30 0.93 -8.85 -15.04
N ARG A 31 0.18 -9.14 -13.98
CA ARG A 31 -0.14 -10.49 -13.53
C ARG A 31 -1.60 -10.59 -13.10
N PRO A 32 -2.54 -10.61 -14.05
CA PRO A 32 -3.97 -10.65 -13.74
C PRO A 32 -4.39 -11.93 -13.03
N THR A 33 -3.69 -13.03 -13.28
CA THR A 33 -3.98 -14.34 -12.69
C THR A 33 -2.89 -14.80 -11.72
N TRP A 34 -3.28 -15.63 -10.77
CA TRP A 34 -2.34 -16.28 -9.86
C TRP A 34 -1.44 -17.26 -10.64
N GLN A 35 -0.15 -17.09 -10.48
CA GLN A 35 0.86 -18.00 -11.01
C GLN A 35 1.71 -18.51 -9.83
N PRO A 36 1.46 -19.73 -9.35
CA PRO A 36 2.23 -20.29 -8.25
C PRO A 36 3.72 -20.40 -8.61
N LEU A 37 4.58 -20.09 -7.66
CA LEU A 37 6.00 -20.38 -7.75
C LEU A 37 6.21 -21.89 -7.63
N ARG A 38 7.25 -22.42 -8.29
CA ARG A 38 7.66 -23.81 -8.18
C ARG A 38 8.84 -23.95 -7.23
N ALA A 39 8.98 -25.10 -6.61
CA ALA A 39 10.09 -25.37 -5.70
C ALA A 39 11.46 -25.18 -6.38
N GLU A 40 11.58 -25.63 -7.65
CA GLU A 40 12.81 -25.50 -8.44
C GLU A 40 13.18 -24.01 -8.68
N GLU A 41 12.18 -23.14 -8.84
CA GLU A 41 12.40 -21.70 -9.04
C GLU A 41 12.90 -20.99 -7.77
N LEU A 42 12.57 -21.52 -6.60
CA LEU A 42 13.01 -20.99 -5.31
C LEU A 42 14.34 -21.57 -4.83
N SER A 43 14.73 -22.74 -5.35
CA SER A 43 16.01 -23.39 -5.05
C SER A 43 17.16 -22.90 -5.93
N ASP A 44 16.84 -22.28 -7.08
CA ASP A 44 17.82 -21.71 -8.00
C ASP A 44 17.73 -20.18 -8.00
N ASP A 45 18.68 -19.54 -7.32
CA ASP A 45 18.79 -18.09 -7.23
C ASP A 45 19.00 -17.41 -8.60
N ARG A 46 19.41 -18.16 -9.62
CA ARG A 46 19.62 -17.67 -10.99
C ARG A 46 18.39 -17.83 -11.88
N SER A 47 17.32 -18.44 -11.37
CA SER A 47 16.09 -18.60 -12.17
C SER A 47 15.60 -17.24 -12.64
N PRO A 48 15.32 -17.02 -13.94
CA PRO A 48 14.89 -15.73 -14.46
C PRO A 48 13.62 -15.21 -13.78
N ARG A 49 12.74 -16.12 -13.38
CA ARG A 49 11.49 -15.78 -12.70
C ARG A 49 11.73 -15.31 -11.27
N PHE A 50 12.66 -15.93 -10.54
CA PHE A 50 13.02 -15.50 -9.20
C PHE A 50 13.76 -14.16 -9.23
N GLN A 51 14.67 -13.95 -10.18
CA GLN A 51 15.34 -12.65 -10.38
C GLN A 51 14.33 -11.54 -10.74
N ALA A 52 13.35 -11.82 -11.59
CA ALA A 52 12.29 -10.86 -11.89
C ALA A 52 11.43 -10.53 -10.65
N LEU A 53 11.20 -11.52 -9.77
CA LEU A 53 10.52 -11.32 -8.49
C LEU A 53 11.34 -10.42 -7.56
N LEU A 54 12.63 -10.69 -7.38
CA LEU A 54 13.54 -9.88 -6.57
C LEU A 54 13.57 -8.42 -7.04
N ASN A 55 13.74 -8.19 -8.33
CA ASN A 55 13.81 -6.86 -8.92
C ASN A 55 12.51 -6.06 -8.74
N ARG A 56 11.35 -6.71 -8.77
CA ARG A 56 10.06 -6.07 -8.59
C ARG A 56 9.75 -5.80 -7.12
N GLU A 57 10.04 -6.76 -6.25
CA GLU A 57 9.60 -6.76 -4.85
C GLU A 57 10.67 -6.22 -3.89
N HIS A 58 11.45 -5.23 -4.33
CA HIS A 58 12.52 -4.61 -3.53
C HIS A 58 12.04 -3.90 -2.25
N GLY A 59 10.73 -3.84 -2.02
CA GLY A 59 10.14 -3.34 -0.76
C GLY A 59 10.08 -1.82 -0.62
N PHE A 60 10.44 -1.04 -1.63
CA PHE A 60 10.38 0.43 -1.59
C PHE A 60 8.94 0.94 -1.38
N PHE A 61 7.95 0.27 -1.99
CA PHE A 61 6.54 0.64 -1.88
C PHE A 61 6.01 0.68 -0.43
N ARG A 62 6.58 -0.10 0.48
CA ARG A 62 6.17 -0.09 1.90
C ARG A 62 6.47 1.24 2.58
N TRP A 63 7.61 1.87 2.24
CA TRP A 63 7.96 3.18 2.76
C TRP A 63 7.08 4.27 2.16
N ALA A 64 6.70 4.13 0.89
CA ALA A 64 5.73 5.02 0.26
C ALA A 64 4.38 4.99 1.01
N SER A 65 3.93 3.82 1.50
CA SER A 65 2.71 3.74 2.32
C SER A 65 2.81 4.53 3.62
N VAL A 66 3.97 4.49 4.30
CA VAL A 66 4.21 5.27 5.52
C VAL A 66 4.24 6.76 5.24
N VAL A 67 4.95 7.18 4.20
CA VAL A 67 5.02 8.60 3.81
C VAL A 67 3.63 9.14 3.45
N THR A 68 2.86 8.39 2.64
CA THR A 68 1.48 8.77 2.29
C THR A 68 0.64 8.94 3.54
N TRP A 69 0.62 7.93 4.40
CA TRP A 69 -0.19 7.93 5.62
C TRP A 69 0.20 9.05 6.57
N SER A 70 1.50 9.20 6.85
CA SER A 70 2.01 10.21 7.79
C SER A 70 1.78 11.64 7.29
N ALA A 71 1.99 11.89 5.99
CA ALA A 71 1.75 13.20 5.40
C ALA A 71 0.25 13.55 5.44
N GLY A 72 -0.63 12.59 5.15
CA GLY A 72 -2.09 12.78 5.24
C GLY A 72 -2.55 13.09 6.67
N LEU A 73 -2.06 12.32 7.64
CA LEU A 73 -2.37 12.54 9.05
C LEU A 73 -1.90 13.92 9.53
N LEU A 74 -0.67 14.31 9.16
CA LEU A 74 -0.10 15.59 9.53
C LEU A 74 -0.85 16.77 8.89
N MET A 75 -1.32 16.63 7.65
CA MET A 75 -2.19 17.65 7.02
C MET A 75 -3.48 17.85 7.81
N LEU A 76 -4.19 16.77 8.15
CA LEU A 76 -5.44 16.86 8.94
C LEU A 76 -5.19 17.46 10.31
N TRP A 77 -4.11 17.07 10.98
CA TRP A 77 -3.75 17.62 12.29
C TRP A 77 -3.46 19.12 12.22
N ARG A 78 -2.69 19.57 11.25
CA ARG A 78 -2.36 21.00 11.08
C ARG A 78 -3.56 21.87 10.77
N GLN A 79 -4.54 21.32 10.04
CA GLN A 79 -5.78 22.02 9.71
C GLN A 79 -6.83 21.98 10.83
N GLY A 80 -6.55 21.27 11.93
CA GLY A 80 -7.51 21.08 13.03
C GLY A 80 -8.66 20.12 12.69
N TRP A 81 -8.57 19.39 11.58
CA TRP A 81 -9.63 18.53 11.05
C TRP A 81 -9.53 17.05 11.48
N LEU A 82 -8.47 16.70 12.18
CA LEU A 82 -8.17 15.29 12.50
C LEU A 82 -9.29 14.64 13.32
N ILE A 83 -9.80 15.34 14.35
CA ILE A 83 -10.82 14.77 15.23
C ILE A 83 -12.15 14.60 14.48
N ASP A 84 -12.55 15.59 13.69
CA ASP A 84 -13.80 15.53 12.91
C ASP A 84 -13.73 14.45 11.83
N ALA A 85 -12.57 14.29 11.18
CA ALA A 85 -12.34 13.21 10.22
C ALA A 85 -12.39 11.83 10.91
N LEU A 86 -11.74 11.67 12.08
CA LEU A 86 -11.80 10.43 12.87
C LEU A 86 -13.23 10.13 13.34
N ALA A 87 -13.99 11.14 13.71
CA ALA A 87 -15.38 10.99 14.14
C ALA A 87 -16.37 10.91 12.97
N LEU A 88 -15.90 10.95 11.72
CA LEU A 88 -16.71 10.91 10.49
C LEU A 88 -17.77 12.03 10.46
N GLN A 89 -17.39 13.25 10.88
CA GLN A 89 -18.33 14.37 11.01
C GLN A 89 -18.38 15.25 9.75
N GLY A 90 -19.61 15.63 9.37
CA GLY A 90 -19.88 16.61 8.33
C GLY A 90 -19.18 16.33 7.00
N SER A 91 -18.66 17.37 6.37
CA SER A 91 -17.94 17.29 5.09
C SER A 91 -16.60 16.54 5.17
N LEU A 92 -16.08 16.27 6.38
CA LEU A 92 -14.85 15.51 6.59
C LEU A 92 -15.07 13.99 6.69
N ALA A 93 -16.32 13.53 6.77
CA ALA A 93 -16.64 12.10 6.84
C ALA A 93 -16.03 11.27 5.67
N PRO A 94 -16.07 11.71 4.40
CA PRO A 94 -15.42 10.97 3.32
C PRO A 94 -13.90 10.84 3.51
N ILE A 95 -13.23 11.91 3.92
CA ILE A 95 -11.79 11.87 4.22
C ILE A 95 -11.51 10.89 5.36
N GLY A 96 -12.33 10.89 6.40
CA GLY A 96 -12.23 9.96 7.53
C GLY A 96 -12.35 8.50 7.09
N VAL A 97 -13.34 8.16 6.24
CA VAL A 97 -13.48 6.81 5.67
C VAL A 97 -12.24 6.44 4.86
N GLY A 98 -11.78 7.33 3.99
CA GLY A 98 -10.54 7.13 3.23
C GLY A 98 -9.34 6.91 4.13
N MET A 99 -9.21 7.66 5.24
CA MET A 99 -8.15 7.49 6.22
C MET A 99 -8.19 6.11 6.90
N TYR A 100 -9.36 5.61 7.28
CA TYR A 100 -9.50 4.26 7.85
C TYR A 100 -9.11 3.18 6.85
N ILE A 101 -9.58 3.28 5.61
CA ILE A 101 -9.20 2.33 4.54
C ILE A 101 -7.69 2.38 4.30
N GLY A 102 -7.10 3.57 4.19
CA GLY A 102 -5.65 3.74 4.02
C GLY A 102 -4.84 3.16 5.18
N THR A 103 -5.32 3.32 6.41
CA THR A 103 -4.71 2.71 7.60
C THR A 103 -4.74 1.18 7.52
N LEU A 104 -5.89 0.59 7.17
CA LEU A 104 -6.00 -0.86 6.98
C LEU A 104 -5.05 -1.37 5.88
N MET A 105 -4.96 -0.65 4.77
CA MET A 105 -4.04 -1.00 3.68
C MET A 105 -2.58 -0.91 4.10
N MET A 106 -2.19 0.11 4.86
CA MET A 106 -0.83 0.26 5.40
C MET A 106 -0.52 -0.87 6.38
N LEU A 107 -1.42 -1.15 7.32
CA LEU A 107 -1.26 -2.27 8.27
C LEU A 107 -1.14 -3.61 7.54
N ASN A 108 -1.93 -3.85 6.50
CA ASN A 108 -1.82 -5.05 5.68
C ASN A 108 -0.43 -5.17 5.03
N VAL A 109 0.15 -4.05 4.53
CA VAL A 109 1.53 -4.06 3.98
C VAL A 109 2.54 -4.46 5.06
N TRP A 110 2.47 -3.88 6.23
CA TRP A 110 3.51 -4.04 7.25
C TRP A 110 3.37 -5.30 8.09
N LEU A 111 2.14 -5.72 8.41
CA LEU A 111 1.88 -6.85 9.30
C LEU A 111 1.64 -8.17 8.53
N VAL A 112 1.19 -8.10 7.29
CA VAL A 112 0.88 -9.30 6.50
C VAL A 112 1.81 -9.43 5.31
N LEU A 113 1.77 -8.47 4.37
CA LEU A 113 2.49 -8.61 3.10
C LEU A 113 4.00 -8.70 3.33
N TRP A 114 4.60 -7.73 3.98
CA TRP A 114 6.05 -7.64 4.11
C TRP A 114 6.70 -8.79 4.91
N PRO A 115 6.17 -9.23 6.07
CA PRO A 115 6.74 -10.38 6.78
C PRO A 115 6.77 -11.66 5.93
N HIS A 116 5.71 -11.93 5.16
CA HIS A 116 5.66 -13.08 4.27
C HIS A 116 6.55 -12.88 3.03
N GLN A 117 6.58 -11.67 2.48
CA GLN A 117 7.42 -11.32 1.34
C GLN A 117 8.90 -11.53 1.62
N LYS A 118 9.38 -11.17 2.82
CA LYS A 118 10.76 -11.44 3.24
C LYS A 118 11.12 -12.92 3.16
N LYS A 119 10.21 -13.81 3.55
CA LYS A 119 10.41 -15.26 3.46
C LYS A 119 10.47 -15.73 2.00
N VAL A 120 9.55 -15.25 1.17
CA VAL A 120 9.54 -15.56 -0.27
C VAL A 120 10.86 -15.15 -0.94
N LEU A 121 11.37 -13.96 -0.61
CA LEU A 121 12.61 -13.42 -1.16
C LEU A 121 13.89 -14.03 -0.56
N GLY A 122 13.79 -14.89 0.45
CA GLY A 122 14.96 -15.46 1.13
C GLY A 122 15.66 -14.48 2.10
N LEU A 123 15.04 -13.34 2.40
CA LEU A 123 15.54 -12.36 3.37
C LEU A 123 15.28 -12.77 4.83
N ALA A 124 14.44 -13.77 5.03
CA ALA A 124 14.16 -14.38 6.32
C ALA A 124 14.19 -15.91 6.17
N PRO A 125 14.71 -16.66 7.17
CA PRO A 125 14.78 -18.11 7.12
C PRO A 125 13.37 -18.71 6.94
N ALA A 126 13.23 -19.62 5.96
CA ALA A 126 12.01 -20.36 5.72
C ALA A 126 12.31 -21.58 4.84
N SER A 127 11.59 -22.68 5.05
CA SER A 127 11.65 -23.83 4.15
C SER A 127 11.03 -23.50 2.79
N ILE A 128 11.34 -24.30 1.76
CA ILE A 128 10.76 -24.11 0.42
C ILE A 128 9.21 -24.16 0.49
N ASP A 129 8.66 -25.12 1.22
CA ASP A 129 7.21 -25.25 1.38
C ASP A 129 6.60 -24.03 2.08
N GLU A 130 7.28 -23.49 3.07
CA GLU A 130 6.83 -22.25 3.75
C GLU A 130 6.89 -21.06 2.80
N ARG A 131 7.97 -20.93 1.99
CA ARG A 131 8.09 -19.87 0.98
C ARG A 131 6.96 -19.93 -0.05
N LEU A 132 6.58 -21.14 -0.49
CA LEU A 132 5.46 -21.36 -1.42
C LEU A 132 4.13 -20.90 -0.80
N ARG A 133 3.86 -21.27 0.47
CA ARG A 133 2.68 -20.78 1.19
C ARG A 133 2.68 -19.27 1.35
N CYS A 134 3.81 -18.68 1.74
CA CYS A 134 3.98 -17.24 1.87
C CYS A 134 3.73 -16.52 0.55
N SER A 135 4.15 -17.07 -0.58
CA SER A 135 3.90 -16.51 -1.91
C SER A 135 2.39 -16.37 -2.22
N ARG A 136 1.57 -17.32 -1.78
CA ARG A 136 0.10 -17.23 -1.89
C ARG A 136 -0.46 -16.12 -1.02
N ILE A 137 0.02 -16.01 0.22
CA ILE A 137 -0.43 -14.97 1.17
C ILE A 137 -0.09 -13.58 0.64
N THR A 138 1.13 -13.38 0.14
CA THR A 138 1.55 -12.08 -0.43
C THR A 138 0.73 -11.70 -1.65
N HIS A 139 0.42 -12.67 -2.51
CA HIS A 139 -0.46 -12.44 -3.65
C HIS A 139 -1.85 -11.96 -3.21
N LEU A 140 -2.49 -12.67 -2.28
CA LEU A 140 -3.82 -12.31 -1.78
C LEU A 140 -3.81 -10.95 -1.07
N SER A 141 -2.82 -10.71 -0.20
CA SER A 141 -2.64 -9.43 0.50
C SER A 141 -2.50 -8.25 -0.46
N SER A 142 -1.70 -8.40 -1.53
CA SER A 142 -1.55 -7.38 -2.58
C SER A 142 -2.88 -7.13 -3.31
N ARG A 143 -3.65 -8.19 -3.63
CA ARG A 143 -4.97 -8.07 -4.27
C ARG A 143 -5.98 -7.36 -3.37
N THR A 144 -5.98 -7.67 -2.08
CA THR A 144 -6.82 -6.98 -1.10
C THR A 144 -6.54 -5.48 -1.10
N ASN A 145 -5.26 -5.08 -1.08
CA ASN A 145 -4.90 -3.67 -1.16
C ASN A 145 -5.33 -3.02 -2.49
N THR A 146 -5.20 -3.71 -3.60
CA THR A 146 -5.69 -3.18 -4.89
C THR A 146 -7.19 -2.94 -4.86
N MET A 147 -7.97 -3.88 -4.32
CA MET A 147 -9.43 -3.72 -4.21
C MET A 147 -9.82 -2.60 -3.24
N LEU A 148 -9.15 -2.49 -2.10
CA LEU A 148 -9.39 -1.42 -1.13
C LEU A 148 -8.98 -0.04 -1.64
N SER A 149 -8.03 0.04 -2.57
CA SER A 149 -7.62 1.32 -3.14
C SER A 149 -8.71 1.99 -3.98
N ILE A 150 -9.67 1.23 -4.53
CA ILE A 150 -10.78 1.78 -5.30
C ILE A 150 -11.68 2.68 -4.41
N PRO A 151 -12.28 2.17 -3.33
CA PRO A 151 -13.04 3.01 -2.42
C PRO A 151 -12.15 4.05 -1.71
N LEU A 152 -10.88 3.74 -1.40
CA LEU A 152 -9.95 4.73 -0.85
C LEU A 152 -9.85 5.96 -1.74
N LEU A 153 -9.54 5.78 -3.02
CA LEU A 153 -9.40 6.89 -3.97
C LEU A 153 -10.72 7.63 -4.18
N PHE A 154 -11.84 6.92 -4.22
CA PHE A 154 -13.17 7.53 -4.30
C PHE A 154 -13.42 8.48 -3.12
N PHE A 155 -13.22 8.03 -1.89
CA PHE A 155 -13.45 8.85 -0.70
C PHE A 155 -12.46 10.00 -0.57
N MET A 156 -11.20 9.81 -0.92
CA MET A 156 -10.19 10.87 -0.94
C MET A 156 -10.52 11.94 -1.99
N ALA A 157 -10.92 11.55 -3.20
CA ALA A 157 -11.33 12.49 -4.24
C ALA A 157 -12.60 13.25 -3.83
N THR A 158 -13.61 12.57 -3.31
CA THR A 158 -14.85 13.18 -2.85
C THR A 158 -14.61 14.22 -1.75
N GLY A 159 -13.81 13.86 -0.75
CA GLY A 159 -13.50 14.77 0.36
C GLY A 159 -12.71 16.01 -0.06
N SER A 160 -11.86 15.90 -1.09
CA SER A 160 -11.06 17.01 -1.59
C SER A 160 -11.85 17.99 -2.47
N HIS A 161 -13.01 17.61 -2.97
CA HIS A 161 -13.88 18.42 -3.85
C HIS A 161 -15.14 18.94 -3.16
N GLY A 162 -15.17 19.00 -1.83
CA GLY A 162 -16.26 19.61 -1.07
C GLY A 162 -17.43 18.68 -0.71
N GLY A 163 -17.24 17.37 -0.82
CA GLY A 163 -18.23 16.39 -0.40
C GLY A 163 -19.06 15.82 -1.56
N LEU A 164 -19.97 14.90 -1.21
CA LEU A 164 -20.89 14.22 -2.16
C LEU A 164 -22.16 15.03 -2.46
N LEU A 165 -22.38 16.17 -1.76
CA LEU A 165 -23.55 17.04 -1.90
C LEU A 165 -23.12 18.49 -1.76
#